data_46fa7f56f0f563f2e311233238350f4c
#
_entry.id   46fa7f56f0f563f2e311233238350f4c
#
_cell.length_a   1.000
_cell.length_b   1.000
_cell.length_c   1.000
_cell.angle_alpha   90.00
_cell.angle_beta   90.00
_cell.angle_gamma   90.00
#
_symmetry.space_group_name_H-M   'P 1'
#
loop_
_entity.id
_entity.type
_entity.pdbx_description
1 polymer ?
#
loop_
_entity_poly.entity_id
_entity_poly.type
_entity_poly.pdbx_seq_one_letter_code
_entity_poly.pdbx_strand_id
1 'polypeptide(L)'
;MAYFPFFIDIENKKGLIVGGGRIAAHKAEKVKPFGAKITIIAPDIMDKLKQDPAFMCEERPFVPEDIEGCAFVIAATDDRELNHRISALCQEKG
;
A
#
# COMPACT_ATOMS: atom_id res chain seq x y z
N MET A 1 -14.74 -20.31 -9.86
CA MET A 1 -14.23 -18.94 -9.70
C MET A 1 -13.44 -18.54 -10.93
N ALA A 2 -13.72 -17.35 -11.44
CA ALA A 2 -13.06 -16.86 -12.65
C ALA A 2 -12.06 -15.77 -12.32
N TYR A 3 -10.86 -15.86 -12.90
CA TYR A 3 -9.84 -14.84 -12.75
C TYR A 3 -9.61 -14.18 -14.10
N PHE A 4 -9.59 -12.86 -14.07
CA PHE A 4 -9.32 -12.08 -15.27
C PHE A 4 -8.01 -11.30 -15.07
N PRO A 5 -6.97 -11.59 -15.83
CA PRO A 5 -5.69 -10.88 -15.67
C PRO A 5 -5.75 -9.47 -16.25
N PHE A 6 -5.24 -8.52 -15.47
CA PHE A 6 -5.10 -7.14 -15.89
C PHE A 6 -3.63 -6.76 -15.90
N PHE A 7 -3.24 -5.99 -16.91
CA PHE A 7 -1.93 -5.36 -16.94
C PHE A 7 -2.13 -3.85 -16.86
N ILE A 8 -1.60 -3.26 -15.80
CA ILE A 8 -1.75 -1.83 -15.54
C ILE A 8 -0.37 -1.21 -15.46
N ASP A 9 -0.18 -0.10 -16.19
CA ASP A 9 1.04 0.67 -16.08
C ASP A 9 0.96 1.52 -14.81
N ILE A 10 1.81 1.23 -13.83
CA ILE A 10 1.84 1.97 -12.57
C ILE A 10 3.08 2.86 -12.45
N GLU A 11 3.88 2.97 -13.49
CA GLU A 11 5.06 3.82 -13.47
C GLU A 11 4.65 5.26 -13.19
N ASN A 12 5.31 5.87 -12.20
CA ASN A 12 5.03 7.23 -11.71
C ASN A 12 3.63 7.43 -11.13
N LYS A 13 2.86 6.36 -10.97
CA LYS A 13 1.56 6.44 -10.32
C LYS A 13 1.73 6.36 -8.82
N LYS A 14 0.80 7.00 -8.08
CA LYS A 14 0.81 6.96 -6.62
C LYS A 14 0.26 5.63 -6.13
N GLY A 15 1.00 4.96 -5.27
CA GLY A 15 0.55 3.74 -4.63
C GLY A 15 0.66 3.87 -3.12
N LEU A 16 -0.21 3.18 -2.41
CA LEU A 16 -0.23 3.19 -0.95
C LEU A 16 -0.15 1.77 -0.42
N ILE A 17 0.73 1.57 0.56
CA ILE A 17 0.78 0.32 1.32
C ILE A 17 0.47 0.68 2.77
N VAL A 18 -0.59 0.10 3.31
CA VAL A 18 -0.95 0.28 4.70
C VAL A 18 -0.43 -0.92 5.48
N GLY A 19 0.52 -0.67 6.36
CA GLY A 19 1.23 -1.68 7.11
C GLY A 19 2.73 -1.43 7.07
N GLY A 20 3.44 -1.77 8.12
CA GLY A 20 4.87 -1.50 8.22
C GLY A 20 5.70 -2.68 8.68
N GLY A 21 5.10 -3.87 8.78
CA GLY A 21 5.77 -5.07 9.21
C GLY A 21 6.27 -5.91 8.05
N ARG A 22 6.47 -7.20 8.34
CA ARG A 22 7.06 -8.13 7.38
C ARG A 22 6.24 -8.32 6.12
N ILE A 23 4.90 -8.40 6.26
CA ILE A 23 4.01 -8.57 5.11
C ILE A 23 4.09 -7.35 4.20
N ALA A 24 4.04 -6.16 4.80
CA ALA A 24 4.14 -4.92 4.04
C ALA A 24 5.47 -4.82 3.32
N ALA A 25 6.56 -5.19 3.98
CA ALA A 25 7.89 -5.18 3.38
C ALA A 25 7.96 -6.11 2.17
N HIS A 26 7.38 -7.28 2.28
CA HIS A 26 7.36 -8.25 1.18
C HIS A 26 6.58 -7.71 -0.02
N LYS A 27 5.43 -7.09 0.24
CA LYS A 27 4.63 -6.49 -0.84
C LYS A 27 5.35 -5.30 -1.48
N ALA A 28 5.97 -4.46 -0.66
CA ALA A 28 6.70 -3.29 -1.14
C ALA A 28 7.84 -3.68 -2.08
N GLU A 29 8.59 -4.72 -1.72
CA GLU A 29 9.69 -5.19 -2.56
C GLU A 29 9.20 -5.71 -3.91
N LYS A 30 8.01 -6.32 -3.94
CA LYS A 30 7.44 -6.82 -5.20
C LYS A 30 6.99 -5.70 -6.12
N VAL A 31 6.50 -4.61 -5.57
CA VAL A 31 5.98 -3.49 -6.37
C VAL A 31 7.09 -2.52 -6.78
N LYS A 32 8.15 -2.44 -5.99
CA LYS A 32 9.24 -1.50 -6.19
C LYS A 32 9.80 -1.44 -7.62
N PRO A 33 10.04 -2.58 -8.30
CA PRO A 33 10.63 -2.54 -9.65
C PRO A 33 9.75 -1.87 -10.71
N PHE A 34 8.47 -1.67 -10.42
CA PHE A 34 7.52 -1.15 -11.42
C PHE A 34 7.47 0.37 -11.48
N GLY A 35 8.26 1.05 -10.66
CA GLY A 35 8.40 2.51 -10.76
C GLY A 35 7.29 3.34 -10.19
N ALA A 36 6.41 2.77 -9.39
CA ALA A 36 5.35 3.53 -8.73
C ALA A 36 5.92 4.39 -7.61
N LYS A 37 5.22 5.47 -7.30
CA LYS A 37 5.54 6.33 -6.14
C LYS A 37 4.83 5.75 -4.94
N ILE A 38 5.56 5.02 -4.09
CA ILE A 38 4.99 4.24 -3.00
C ILE A 38 5.07 4.98 -1.69
N THR A 39 3.92 5.14 -1.02
CA THR A 39 3.84 5.65 0.34
C THR A 39 3.46 4.50 1.26
N ILE A 40 4.14 4.41 2.40
CA ILE A 40 3.88 3.37 3.41
C ILE A 40 3.38 4.07 4.67
N ILE A 41 2.21 3.67 5.16
CA ILE A 41 1.58 4.26 6.34
C ILE A 41 1.29 3.17 7.36
N ALA A 42 1.79 3.34 8.57
CA ALA A 42 1.53 2.46 9.70
C ALA A 42 2.00 3.14 10.98
N PRO A 43 1.44 2.77 12.15
CA PRO A 43 1.96 3.29 13.42
C PRO A 43 3.42 2.90 13.67
N ASP A 44 3.82 1.71 13.22
CA ASP A 44 5.19 1.23 13.32
C ASP A 44 5.64 0.73 11.96
N ILE A 45 6.78 1.22 11.49
CA ILE A 45 7.33 0.83 10.19
C ILE A 45 8.74 0.27 10.41
N MET A 46 9.04 -0.88 9.81
CA MET A 46 10.36 -1.50 9.90
C MET A 46 11.44 -0.57 9.37
N ASP A 47 12.60 -0.56 10.02
CA ASP A 47 13.70 0.32 9.63
C ASP A 47 14.13 0.13 8.19
N LYS A 48 14.12 -1.11 7.70
CA LYS A 48 14.55 -1.36 6.32
C LYS A 48 13.65 -0.66 5.30
N LEU A 49 12.39 -0.44 5.63
CA LEU A 49 11.47 0.31 4.77
C LEU A 49 11.74 1.81 4.88
N LYS A 50 11.97 2.30 6.09
CA LYS A 50 12.25 3.71 6.32
C LYS A 50 13.56 4.16 5.69
N GLN A 51 14.52 3.26 5.57
CA GLN A 51 15.85 3.56 5.03
C GLN A 51 15.90 3.50 3.51
N ASP A 52 14.88 2.92 2.87
CA ASP A 52 14.85 2.77 1.42
C ASP A 52 14.30 4.04 0.78
N PRO A 53 15.11 4.74 -0.03
CA PRO A 53 14.66 5.99 -0.66
C PRO A 53 13.52 5.80 -1.66
N ALA A 54 13.22 4.57 -2.06
CA ALA A 54 12.11 4.29 -2.97
C ALA A 54 10.75 4.46 -2.31
N PHE A 55 10.72 4.48 -0.96
CA PHE A 55 9.45 4.55 -0.22
C PHE A 55 9.37 5.83 0.59
N MET A 56 8.18 6.43 0.58
CA MET A 56 7.86 7.54 1.48
C MET A 56 7.11 6.95 2.67
N CYS A 57 7.67 7.07 3.86
CA CYS A 57 7.10 6.44 5.06
C CYS A 57 6.51 7.48 6.00
N GLU A 58 5.29 7.22 6.47
CA GLU A 58 4.63 8.03 7.47
C GLU A 58 4.21 7.14 8.63
N GLU A 59 4.84 7.31 9.77
CA GLU A 59 4.53 6.52 10.97
C GLU A 59 3.36 7.14 11.71
N ARG A 60 2.16 6.74 11.32
CA ARG A 60 0.91 7.17 11.94
C ARG A 60 -0.19 6.20 11.55
N PRO A 61 -1.34 6.23 12.23
CA PRO A 61 -2.48 5.40 11.82
C PRO A 61 -3.00 5.80 10.45
N PHE A 62 -3.55 4.83 9.74
CA PHE A 62 -4.24 5.06 8.48
C PHE A 62 -5.53 5.86 8.70
N VAL A 63 -5.82 6.80 7.82
CA VAL A 63 -7.11 7.47 7.77
C VAL A 63 -7.70 7.32 6.37
N PRO A 64 -9.05 7.35 6.22
CA PRO A 64 -9.67 7.11 4.92
C PRO A 64 -9.19 8.02 3.78
N GLU A 65 -8.82 9.25 4.11
CA GLU A 65 -8.35 10.22 3.13
C GLU A 65 -7.04 9.80 2.46
N ASP A 66 -6.30 8.86 3.08
CA ASP A 66 -5.02 8.42 2.56
C ASP A 66 -5.14 7.73 1.20
N ILE A 67 -6.31 7.19 0.86
CA ILE A 67 -6.49 6.51 -0.42
C ILE A 67 -6.76 7.47 -1.58
N GLU A 68 -6.94 8.75 -1.30
CA GLU A 68 -7.24 9.75 -2.34
C GLU A 68 -6.09 9.86 -3.34
N GLY A 69 -6.44 9.77 -4.62
CA GLY A 69 -5.47 9.91 -5.70
C GLY A 69 -4.56 8.73 -5.91
N CYS A 70 -4.76 7.63 -5.18
CA CYS A 70 -3.93 6.44 -5.35
C CYS A 70 -4.40 5.60 -6.52
N ALA A 71 -3.45 5.14 -7.34
CA ALA A 71 -3.75 4.20 -8.42
C ALA A 71 -3.98 2.79 -7.86
N PHE A 72 -3.35 2.48 -6.74
CA PHE A 72 -3.56 1.20 -6.07
C PHE A 72 -3.32 1.35 -4.57
N VAL A 73 -3.95 0.47 -3.80
CA VAL A 73 -3.81 0.42 -2.34
C VAL A 73 -3.63 -1.04 -1.93
N ILE A 74 -2.61 -1.31 -1.14
CA ILE A 74 -2.35 -2.65 -0.62
C ILE A 74 -2.54 -2.62 0.89
N ALA A 75 -3.51 -3.39 1.39
CA ALA A 75 -3.73 -3.55 2.82
C ALA A 75 -2.88 -4.72 3.30
N ALA A 76 -1.83 -4.42 4.05
CA ALA A 76 -0.83 -5.40 4.47
C ALA A 76 -0.54 -5.30 5.97
N THR A 77 -1.59 -5.05 6.76
CA THR A 77 -1.48 -5.01 8.22
C THR A 77 -1.73 -6.39 8.79
N ASP A 78 -1.43 -6.56 10.08
CA ASP A 78 -1.81 -7.75 10.81
C ASP A 78 -3.21 -7.64 11.44
N ASP A 79 -3.89 -6.53 11.21
CA ASP A 79 -5.26 -6.28 11.68
C ASP A 79 -6.24 -6.57 10.55
N ARG A 80 -6.92 -7.71 10.63
CA ARG A 80 -7.86 -8.16 9.60
C ARG A 80 -9.03 -7.20 9.41
N GLU A 81 -9.52 -6.61 10.48
CA GLU A 81 -10.61 -5.65 10.42
C GLU A 81 -10.21 -4.42 9.62
N LEU A 82 -9.01 -3.91 9.90
CA LEU A 82 -8.49 -2.75 9.19
C LEU A 82 -8.31 -3.06 7.71
N ASN A 83 -7.73 -4.22 7.39
CA ASN A 83 -7.55 -4.63 6.00
C ASN A 83 -8.90 -4.71 5.26
N HIS A 84 -9.90 -5.25 5.93
CA HIS A 84 -11.24 -5.37 5.36
C HIS A 84 -11.86 -3.99 5.12
N ARG A 85 -11.70 -3.09 6.06
CA ARG A 85 -12.21 -1.72 5.95
C ARG A 85 -11.55 -0.96 4.80
N ILE A 86 -10.24 -1.14 4.64
CA ILE A 86 -9.50 -0.52 3.53
C ILE A 86 -10.02 -1.02 2.20
N SER A 87 -10.24 -2.33 2.09
CA SER A 87 -10.79 -2.93 0.87
C SER A 87 -12.15 -2.35 0.54
N ALA A 88 -13.02 -2.21 1.54
CA ALA A 88 -14.36 -1.65 1.35
C ALA A 88 -14.30 -0.19 0.88
N LEU A 89 -13.40 0.60 1.47
CA LEU A 89 -13.21 2.00 1.08
C LEU A 89 -12.75 2.12 -0.37
N CYS A 90 -11.84 1.25 -0.79
CA CYS A 90 -11.34 1.26 -2.16
C CYS A 90 -12.43 0.88 -3.15
N GLN A 91 -13.30 -0.06 -2.80
CA GLN A 91 -14.43 -0.45 -3.64
C GLN A 91 -15.44 0.69 -3.80
N GLU A 92 -15.68 1.46 -2.74
CA GLU A 92 -16.57 2.61 -2.81
C GLU A 92 -16.07 3.68 -3.76
N LYS A 93 -14.76 3.87 -3.79
CA LYS A 93 -14.17 4.91 -4.65
C LYS A 93 -13.92 4.43 -6.08
N GLY A 94 -14.01 3.15 -6.29
CA GLY A 94 -13.73 2.58 -7.59
C GLY A 94 -12.25 2.39 -7.76
#